data_b9c00556d9601d5179fe65d50bb8d3b3
#
_entry.id   b9c00556d9601d5179fe65d50bb8d3b3
#
_cell.length_a   1.000
_cell.length_b   1.000
_cell.length_c   1.000
_cell.angle_alpha   90.00
_cell.angle_beta   90.00
_cell.angle_gamma   90.00
#
_symmetry.space_group_name_H-M   'P 1'
#
loop_
_entity.id
_entity.type
_entity.pdbx_description
1 polymer ?
#
loop_
_entity_poly.entity_id
_entity_poly.type
_entity_poly.pdbx_seq_one_letter_code
_entity_poly.pdbx_strand_id
1 'polypeptide(L)'
;MSLENLINKDRPTKEVLCIKHNVAYTSTNYIGDHWTECPKCMIEIRDAEAKKQIERDKQAELERQQRRWIAKIGKAAIPERFKDRTLDSYIAKTSGQQTALAFCKEYANNFDEVLKTGRSAIFCGRVGTGKTHLAIGIALSIMQQQRSPVFVL
;
A
#
# COMPACT_ATOMS: atom_id res chain seq x y z
N MET A 1 5.90 48.04 1.20
CA MET A 1 6.64 47.58 2.42
C MET A 1 6.10 46.20 2.75
N SER A 2 6.93 45.16 2.63
CA SER A 2 6.52 43.78 2.89
C SER A 2 6.34 43.57 4.40
N LEU A 3 5.32 42.81 4.79
CA LEU A 3 5.03 42.44 6.19
C LEU A 3 6.25 41.77 6.89
N GLU A 4 7.13 41.14 6.12
CA GLU A 4 8.38 40.55 6.63
C GLU A 4 9.38 41.58 7.20
N ASN A 5 9.36 42.82 6.72
CA ASN A 5 10.25 43.89 7.22
C ASN A 5 9.77 44.54 8.54
N LEU A 6 8.52 44.34 8.90
CA LEU A 6 7.95 44.88 10.16
C LEU A 6 8.18 43.95 11.37
N ILE A 7 8.39 42.65 11.11
CA ILE A 7 8.49 41.64 12.18
C ILE A 7 9.93 41.46 12.69
N ASN A 8 10.94 41.94 11.95
CA ASN A 8 12.34 41.56 12.19
C ASN A 8 13.24 42.63 12.77
N LYS A 9 12.73 43.82 13.13
CA LYS A 9 13.57 44.99 13.39
C LYS A 9 14.23 45.07 14.77
N ASP A 10 13.80 44.31 15.80
CA ASP A 10 14.30 44.44 17.17
C ASP A 10 14.42 43.11 17.95
N ARG A 11 14.75 42.02 17.29
CA ARG A 11 14.93 40.76 18.01
C ARG A 11 16.36 40.63 18.52
N PRO A 12 16.59 40.28 19.77
CA PRO A 12 17.94 40.07 20.27
C PRO A 12 18.64 38.94 19.54
N THR A 13 19.88 39.16 19.15
CA THR A 13 20.73 38.18 18.47
C THR A 13 21.99 37.92 19.28
N LYS A 14 22.52 36.72 19.18
CA LYS A 14 23.81 36.33 19.76
C LYS A 14 24.56 35.40 18.81
N GLU A 15 25.88 35.52 18.83
CA GLU A 15 26.72 34.53 18.09
C GLU A 15 26.94 33.29 18.96
N VAL A 16 26.72 32.13 18.37
CA VAL A 16 26.82 30.84 19.04
C VAL A 16 27.61 29.87 18.14
N LEU A 17 28.51 29.11 18.76
CA LEU A 17 29.20 28.01 18.11
C LEU A 17 28.39 26.70 18.24
N CYS A 18 28.00 26.10 17.16
CA CYS A 18 27.37 24.77 17.17
C CYS A 18 28.42 23.70 17.46
N ILE A 19 28.32 23.06 18.60
CA ILE A 19 29.26 21.99 19.02
C ILE A 19 29.22 20.81 18.04
N LYS A 20 28.05 20.44 17.53
CA LYS A 20 27.86 19.30 16.62
C LYS A 20 28.49 19.54 15.24
N HIS A 21 28.35 20.74 14.69
CA HIS A 21 28.77 21.05 13.32
C HIS A 21 30.04 21.89 13.26
N ASN A 22 30.55 22.33 14.41
CA ASN A 22 31.71 23.24 14.55
C ASN A 22 31.58 24.48 13.63
N VAL A 23 30.38 25.09 13.60
CA VAL A 23 30.06 26.27 12.78
C VAL A 23 29.51 27.37 13.68
N ALA A 24 30.08 28.56 13.56
CA ALA A 24 29.52 29.74 14.17
C ALA A 24 28.29 30.22 13.42
N TYR A 25 27.23 30.58 14.14
CA TYR A 25 26.00 31.12 13.56
C TYR A 25 25.37 32.17 14.48
N THR A 26 24.57 33.04 13.88
CA THR A 26 23.81 34.04 14.62
C THR A 26 22.48 33.43 15.05
N SER A 27 22.31 33.26 16.36
CA SER A 27 21.05 32.81 16.93
C SER A 27 20.16 34.01 17.24
N THR A 28 18.90 33.95 16.86
CA THR A 28 17.90 35.01 17.06
C THR A 28 16.85 34.52 18.04
N ASN A 29 16.50 35.38 19.00
CA ASN A 29 15.42 35.09 19.94
C ASN A 29 14.06 35.34 19.27
N TYR A 30 13.13 34.37 19.36
CA TYR A 30 11.80 34.53 18.81
C TYR A 30 10.76 34.96 19.84
N ILE A 31 10.65 34.22 20.94
CA ILE A 31 9.67 34.50 22.02
C ILE A 31 10.23 33.93 23.31
N GLY A 32 10.32 34.76 24.37
CA GLY A 32 10.83 34.32 25.66
C GLY A 32 12.27 33.80 25.57
N ASP A 33 12.52 32.58 26.03
CA ASP A 33 13.85 31.95 25.99
C ASP A 33 14.08 31.06 24.75
N HIS A 34 13.23 31.15 23.72
CA HIS A 34 13.38 30.37 22.50
C HIS A 34 14.33 31.04 21.50
N TRP A 35 15.46 30.40 21.29
CA TRP A 35 16.50 30.83 20.35
C TRP A 35 16.57 29.91 19.14
N THR A 36 16.91 30.48 17.96
CA THR A 36 17.13 29.64 16.76
C THR A 36 18.30 28.72 16.96
N GLU A 37 18.12 27.49 16.51
CA GLU A 37 19.18 26.50 16.48
C GLU A 37 20.08 26.67 15.27
N CYS A 38 21.19 25.94 15.25
CA CYS A 38 22.11 25.92 14.13
C CYS A 38 21.37 25.53 12.82
N PRO A 39 21.56 26.28 11.71
CA PRO A 39 20.90 25.97 10.44
C PRO A 39 21.12 24.53 9.95
N LYS A 40 22.31 23.97 10.16
CA LYS A 40 22.60 22.57 9.82
C LYS A 40 21.83 21.60 10.71
N CYS A 41 21.72 21.86 12.02
CA CYS A 41 20.89 21.06 12.91
C CYS A 41 19.41 21.10 12.49
N MET A 42 18.90 22.27 12.13
CA MET A 42 17.52 22.43 11.66
C MET A 42 17.24 21.65 10.38
N ILE A 43 18.20 21.63 9.44
CA ILE A 43 18.10 20.84 8.21
C ILE A 43 18.05 19.34 8.56
N GLU A 44 18.95 18.87 9.42
CA GLU A 44 18.97 17.46 9.82
C GLU A 44 17.69 17.02 10.54
N ILE A 45 17.17 17.86 11.43
CA ILE A 45 15.89 17.59 12.12
C ILE A 45 14.76 17.51 11.10
N ARG A 46 14.66 18.49 10.21
CA ARG A 46 13.63 18.53 9.18
C ARG A 46 13.71 17.31 8.25
N ASP A 47 14.92 16.92 7.84
CA ASP A 47 15.12 15.77 6.96
C ASP A 47 14.78 14.45 7.68
N ALA A 48 15.09 14.35 8.97
CA ALA A 48 14.71 13.21 9.79
C ALA A 48 13.18 13.12 10.01
N GLU A 49 12.52 14.26 10.22
CA GLU A 49 11.06 14.32 10.33
C GLU A 49 10.37 13.99 9.01
N ALA A 50 10.90 14.51 7.89
CA ALA A 50 10.39 14.20 6.55
C ALA A 50 10.48 12.69 6.25
N LYS A 51 11.63 12.05 6.58
CA LYS A 51 11.79 10.60 6.43
C LYS A 51 10.78 9.82 7.29
N LYS A 52 10.59 10.23 8.54
CA LYS A 52 9.59 9.60 9.43
C LYS A 52 8.17 9.77 8.89
N GLN A 53 7.86 10.94 8.31
CA GLN A 53 6.54 11.19 7.73
C GLN A 53 6.29 10.30 6.50
N ILE A 54 7.27 10.19 5.61
CA ILE A 54 7.19 9.30 4.43
C ILE A 54 6.94 7.84 4.87
N GLU A 55 7.62 7.38 5.91
CA GLU A 55 7.43 6.01 6.40
C GLU A 55 6.05 5.80 7.02
N ARG A 56 5.54 6.78 7.79
CA ARG A 56 4.16 6.75 8.32
C ARG A 56 3.12 6.73 7.20
N ASP A 57 3.33 7.53 6.15
CA ASP A 57 2.40 7.60 5.02
C ASP A 57 2.38 6.28 4.24
N LYS A 58 3.54 5.64 4.03
CA LYS A 58 3.64 4.31 3.43
C LYS A 58 2.90 3.27 4.26
N GLN A 59 3.13 3.24 5.57
CA GLN A 59 2.46 2.31 6.46
C GLN A 59 0.94 2.51 6.46
N ALA A 60 0.48 3.76 6.53
CA ALA A 60 -0.94 4.08 6.48
C ALA A 60 -1.59 3.65 5.15
N GLU A 61 -0.88 3.79 4.02
CA GLU A 61 -1.39 3.33 2.72
C GLU A 61 -1.47 1.81 2.63
N LEU A 62 -0.46 1.08 3.13
CA LEU A 62 -0.50 -0.39 3.23
C LEU A 62 -1.70 -0.87 4.05
N GLU A 63 -1.95 -0.25 5.20
CA GLU A 63 -3.10 -0.59 6.03
C GLU A 63 -4.45 -0.28 5.35
N ARG A 64 -4.52 0.82 4.58
CA ARG A 64 -5.70 1.14 3.77
C ARG A 64 -5.93 0.09 2.68
N GLN A 65 -4.87 -0.35 2.00
CA GLN A 65 -4.95 -1.39 0.97
C GLN A 65 -5.40 -2.72 1.58
N GLN A 66 -4.85 -3.11 2.73
CA GLN A 66 -5.28 -4.32 3.44
C GLN A 66 -6.76 -4.27 3.85
N ARG A 67 -7.21 -3.15 4.42
CA ARG A 67 -8.63 -2.96 4.78
C ARG A 67 -9.55 -3.03 3.56
N ARG A 68 -9.17 -2.39 2.45
CA ARG A 68 -9.93 -2.48 1.19
C ARG A 68 -9.99 -3.90 0.66
N TRP A 69 -8.88 -4.63 0.74
CA TRP A 69 -8.81 -6.03 0.32
C TRP A 69 -9.72 -6.93 1.16
N ILE A 70 -9.67 -6.84 2.48
CA ILE A 70 -10.54 -7.59 3.39
C ILE A 70 -12.02 -7.28 3.11
N ALA A 71 -12.35 -6.01 2.90
CA ALA A 71 -13.72 -5.62 2.57
C ALA A 71 -14.20 -6.18 1.22
N LYS A 72 -13.32 -6.25 0.20
CA LYS A 72 -13.64 -6.89 -1.08
C LYS A 72 -13.89 -8.39 -0.92
N ILE A 73 -13.04 -9.10 -0.19
CA ILE A 73 -13.22 -10.54 0.09
C ILE A 73 -14.54 -10.79 0.79
N GLY A 74 -14.89 -9.98 1.80
CA GLY A 74 -16.18 -10.10 2.50
C GLY A 74 -17.38 -9.89 1.58
N LYS A 75 -17.33 -8.89 0.68
CA LYS A 75 -18.40 -8.65 -0.31
C LYS A 75 -18.52 -9.78 -1.34
N ALA A 76 -17.43 -10.44 -1.68
CA ALA A 76 -17.43 -11.58 -2.60
C ALA A 76 -17.90 -12.89 -1.93
N ALA A 77 -18.28 -12.85 -0.66
CA ALA A 77 -18.73 -14.01 0.12
C ALA A 77 -17.72 -15.19 0.12
N ILE A 78 -16.44 -14.90 -0.01
CA ILE A 78 -15.37 -15.89 0.05
C ILE A 78 -15.18 -16.32 1.50
N PRO A 79 -15.43 -17.61 1.86
CA PRO A 79 -15.25 -18.08 3.23
C PRO A 79 -13.80 -17.91 3.71
N GLU A 80 -13.61 -17.66 5.00
CA GLU A 80 -12.31 -17.42 5.64
C GLU A 80 -11.26 -18.46 5.26
N ARG A 81 -11.64 -19.74 5.29
CA ARG A 81 -10.77 -20.90 4.95
C ARG A 81 -10.23 -20.90 3.51
N PHE A 82 -10.74 -20.02 2.66
CA PHE A 82 -10.36 -19.96 1.25
C PHE A 82 -9.67 -18.65 0.86
N LYS A 83 -9.45 -17.73 1.76
CA LYS A 83 -8.83 -16.43 1.48
C LYS A 83 -7.44 -16.52 0.84
N ASP A 84 -6.69 -17.58 1.17
CA ASP A 84 -5.32 -17.79 0.69
C ASP A 84 -5.26 -18.80 -0.49
N ARG A 85 -6.42 -19.19 -1.04
CA ARG A 85 -6.50 -20.15 -2.15
C ARG A 85 -6.34 -19.47 -3.49
N THR A 86 -5.14 -18.94 -3.73
CA THR A 86 -4.77 -18.31 -5.00
C THR A 86 -4.46 -19.34 -6.09
N LEU A 87 -4.44 -18.94 -7.37
CA LEU A 87 -4.02 -19.81 -8.47
C LEU A 87 -2.58 -20.28 -8.33
N ASP A 88 -1.72 -19.46 -7.72
CA ASP A 88 -0.30 -19.80 -7.50
C ASP A 88 -0.10 -20.75 -6.33
N SER A 89 -1.00 -20.77 -5.35
CA SER A 89 -0.97 -21.74 -4.25
C SER A 89 -1.55 -23.11 -4.63
N TYR A 90 -2.10 -23.28 -5.85
CA TYR A 90 -2.66 -24.54 -6.30
C TYR A 90 -1.58 -25.53 -6.76
N ILE A 91 -1.54 -26.71 -6.15
CA ILE A 91 -0.60 -27.77 -6.50
C ILE A 91 -1.25 -28.74 -7.46
N ALA A 92 -0.90 -28.65 -8.73
CA ALA A 92 -1.36 -29.57 -9.78
C ALA A 92 -0.54 -30.86 -9.76
N LYS A 93 -1.16 -32.00 -9.42
CA LYS A 93 -0.52 -33.32 -9.33
C LYS A 93 -0.68 -34.17 -10.58
N THR A 94 -1.63 -33.83 -11.43
CA THR A 94 -1.95 -34.57 -12.66
C THR A 94 -1.95 -33.65 -13.86
N SER A 95 -1.80 -34.20 -15.07
CA SER A 95 -1.87 -33.44 -16.34
C SER A 95 -3.20 -32.67 -16.46
N GLY A 96 -4.33 -33.33 -16.14
CA GLY A 96 -5.63 -32.66 -16.14
C GLY A 96 -5.74 -31.48 -15.18
N GLN A 97 -5.11 -31.57 -14.01
CA GLN A 97 -5.05 -30.44 -13.07
C GLN A 97 -4.14 -29.29 -13.57
N GLN A 98 -3.06 -29.65 -14.29
CA GLN A 98 -2.18 -28.67 -14.93
C GLN A 98 -2.92 -27.90 -16.03
N THR A 99 -3.65 -28.62 -16.89
CA THR A 99 -4.50 -28.01 -17.92
C THR A 99 -5.58 -27.12 -17.32
N ALA A 100 -6.25 -27.57 -16.26
CA ALA A 100 -7.25 -26.77 -15.57
C ALA A 100 -6.64 -25.49 -14.94
N LEU A 101 -5.47 -25.59 -14.33
CA LEU A 101 -4.77 -24.42 -13.77
C LEU A 101 -4.37 -23.45 -14.88
N ALA A 102 -3.83 -23.92 -16.00
CA ALA A 102 -3.46 -23.09 -17.14
C ALA A 102 -4.67 -22.33 -17.69
N PHE A 103 -5.81 -23.04 -17.86
CA PHE A 103 -7.08 -22.42 -18.23
C PHE A 103 -7.53 -21.35 -17.25
N CYS A 104 -7.44 -21.61 -15.93
CA CYS A 104 -7.85 -20.64 -14.91
C CYS A 104 -6.99 -19.37 -14.95
N LYS A 105 -5.68 -19.52 -15.17
CA LYS A 105 -4.76 -18.37 -15.30
C LYS A 105 -5.06 -17.56 -16.56
N GLU A 106 -5.28 -18.24 -17.70
CA GLU A 106 -5.67 -17.57 -18.95
C GLU A 106 -7.00 -16.85 -18.79
N TYR A 107 -8.00 -17.48 -18.21
CA TYR A 107 -9.32 -16.92 -17.97
C TYR A 107 -9.26 -15.66 -17.07
N ALA A 108 -8.50 -15.71 -15.99
CA ALA A 108 -8.34 -14.57 -15.09
C ALA A 108 -7.57 -13.41 -15.73
N ASN A 109 -6.52 -13.69 -16.49
CA ASN A 109 -5.69 -12.69 -17.15
C ASN A 109 -6.45 -11.97 -18.28
N ASN A 110 -7.32 -12.70 -19.00
CA ASN A 110 -8.11 -12.17 -20.12
C ASN A 110 -9.55 -11.83 -19.70
N PHE A 111 -9.78 -11.49 -18.45
CA PHE A 111 -11.14 -11.32 -17.91
C PHE A 111 -11.95 -10.22 -18.61
N ASP A 112 -11.32 -9.21 -19.17
CA ASP A 112 -11.99 -8.18 -19.98
C ASP A 112 -12.66 -8.77 -21.23
N GLU A 113 -11.99 -9.69 -21.89
CA GLU A 113 -12.54 -10.39 -23.06
C GLU A 113 -13.61 -11.40 -22.66
N VAL A 114 -13.42 -12.06 -21.51
CA VAL A 114 -14.42 -12.95 -20.91
C VAL A 114 -15.73 -12.20 -20.64
N LEU A 115 -15.67 -10.99 -20.12
CA LEU A 115 -16.86 -10.15 -19.89
C LEU A 115 -17.54 -9.73 -21.17
N LYS A 116 -16.78 -9.35 -22.21
CA LYS A 116 -17.34 -8.95 -23.50
C LYS A 116 -18.04 -10.09 -24.22
N THR A 117 -17.45 -11.29 -24.16
CA THR A 117 -17.97 -12.49 -24.88
C THR A 117 -19.00 -13.26 -24.07
N GLY A 118 -19.16 -12.95 -22.76
CA GLY A 118 -20.03 -13.73 -21.88
C GLY A 118 -19.54 -15.16 -21.64
N ARG A 119 -18.26 -15.45 -21.88
CA ARG A 119 -17.66 -16.77 -21.69
C ARG A 119 -17.77 -17.19 -20.23
N SER A 120 -18.27 -18.40 -19.98
CA SER A 120 -18.39 -18.99 -18.65
C SER A 120 -17.48 -20.20 -18.49
N ALA A 121 -17.20 -20.61 -17.26
CA ALA A 121 -16.41 -21.77 -16.93
C ALA A 121 -17.18 -22.72 -16.02
N ILE A 122 -17.17 -24.02 -16.32
CA ILE A 122 -17.76 -25.06 -15.49
C ILE A 122 -16.68 -26.04 -15.06
N PHE A 123 -16.56 -26.25 -13.73
CA PHE A 123 -15.60 -27.17 -13.16
C PHE A 123 -16.26 -28.53 -12.83
N CYS A 124 -15.89 -29.55 -13.57
CA CYS A 124 -16.34 -30.93 -13.34
C CYS A 124 -15.20 -31.82 -12.83
N GLY A 125 -15.52 -32.81 -12.01
CA GLY A 125 -14.54 -33.77 -11.50
C GLY A 125 -14.90 -34.29 -10.10
N ARG A 126 -14.13 -35.27 -9.62
CA ARG A 126 -14.32 -35.93 -8.32
C ARG A 126 -14.16 -34.98 -7.17
N VAL A 127 -14.68 -35.32 -5.98
CA VAL A 127 -14.46 -34.58 -4.74
C VAL A 127 -12.97 -34.51 -4.41
N GLY A 128 -12.50 -33.40 -3.90
CA GLY A 128 -11.10 -33.21 -3.51
C GLY A 128 -10.14 -32.80 -4.65
N THR A 129 -10.59 -32.69 -5.90
CA THR A 129 -9.73 -32.31 -7.03
C THR A 129 -9.37 -30.82 -7.10
N GLY A 130 -9.87 -29.99 -6.17
CA GLY A 130 -9.53 -28.57 -6.07
C GLY A 130 -10.39 -27.62 -6.90
N LYS A 131 -11.59 -28.02 -7.34
CA LYS A 131 -12.51 -27.17 -8.12
C LYS A 131 -12.80 -25.83 -7.44
N THR A 132 -13.16 -25.87 -6.17
CA THR A 132 -13.43 -24.67 -5.37
C THR A 132 -12.18 -23.80 -5.22
N HIS A 133 -11.00 -24.42 -5.06
CA HIS A 133 -9.74 -23.69 -5.00
C HIS A 133 -9.50 -22.90 -6.32
N LEU A 134 -9.66 -23.55 -7.47
CA LEU A 134 -9.48 -22.92 -8.78
C LEU A 134 -10.51 -21.80 -9.03
N ALA A 135 -11.79 -22.04 -8.70
CA ALA A 135 -12.83 -21.03 -8.86
C ALA A 135 -12.56 -19.77 -7.99
N ILE A 136 -12.21 -19.99 -6.73
CA ILE A 136 -11.86 -18.90 -5.82
C ILE A 136 -10.55 -18.25 -6.26
N GLY A 137 -9.57 -19.01 -6.71
CA GLY A 137 -8.31 -18.49 -7.25
C GLY A 137 -8.52 -17.54 -8.44
N ILE A 138 -9.43 -17.86 -9.35
CA ILE A 138 -9.84 -16.92 -10.42
C ILE A 138 -10.42 -15.66 -9.83
N ALA A 139 -11.35 -15.77 -8.89
CA ALA A 139 -11.98 -14.61 -8.26
C ALA A 139 -10.98 -13.70 -7.55
N LEU A 140 -10.08 -14.28 -6.76
CA LEU A 140 -9.03 -13.52 -6.08
C LEU A 140 -8.11 -12.81 -7.09
N SER A 141 -7.74 -13.47 -8.18
CA SER A 141 -6.93 -12.88 -9.24
C SER A 141 -7.64 -11.70 -9.93
N ILE A 142 -8.93 -11.83 -10.24
CA ILE A 142 -9.74 -10.77 -10.83
C ILE A 142 -9.90 -9.59 -9.85
N MET A 143 -10.07 -9.87 -8.57
CA MET A 143 -10.17 -8.84 -7.52
C MET A 143 -8.88 -8.06 -7.34
N GLN A 144 -7.72 -8.70 -7.50
CA GLN A 144 -6.40 -8.03 -7.49
C GLN A 144 -6.28 -7.03 -8.64
N GLN A 145 -6.90 -7.29 -9.79
CA GLN A 145 -7.00 -6.38 -10.93
C GLN A 145 -8.01 -5.23 -10.72
N GLN A 146 -8.38 -4.94 -9.46
CA GLN A 146 -9.33 -3.91 -9.04
C GLN A 146 -10.79 -4.15 -9.47
N ARG A 147 -11.14 -5.34 -9.91
CA ARG A 147 -12.51 -5.74 -10.23
C ARG A 147 -13.19 -6.35 -9.00
N SER A 148 -14.49 -6.39 -9.01
CA SER A 148 -15.29 -6.97 -7.91
C SER A 148 -16.16 -8.08 -8.45
N PRO A 149 -15.70 -9.33 -8.44
CA PRO A 149 -16.54 -10.46 -8.81
C PRO A 149 -17.68 -10.61 -7.80
N VAL A 150 -18.84 -11.00 -8.29
CA VAL A 150 -19.98 -11.37 -7.47
C VAL A 150 -20.00 -12.89 -7.35
N PHE A 151 -19.93 -13.38 -6.11
CA PHE A 151 -20.13 -14.79 -5.82
C PHE A 151 -21.56 -15.03 -5.35
N VAL A 152 -22.19 -16.02 -5.95
CA VAL A 152 -23.42 -16.62 -5.45
C VAL A 152 -23.05 -18.05 -5.09
N LEU A 153 -22.96 -18.32 -3.79
CA LEU A 153 -22.77 -19.67 -3.25
C LEU A 153 -24.12 -20.28 -2.88
#